data_36f1147981bcaa55d938ff9d49d20e6b
#
_entry.id   36f1147981bcaa55d938ff9d49d20e6b
#
_cell.length_a   1.000
_cell.length_b   1.000
_cell.length_c   1.000
_cell.angle_alpha   90.00
_cell.angle_beta   90.00
_cell.angle_gamma   90.00
#
_symmetry.space_group_name_H-M   'P 1'
#
loop_
_entity.id
_entity.type
_entity.pdbx_description
1 polymer ?
#
loop_
_entity_poly.entity_id
_entity_poly.type
_entity_poly.pdbx_seq_one_letter_code
_entity_poly.pdbx_strand_id
1 'polypeptide(L)'
;IQEGLVKFIMKKCLDECAVELAILERNIEPLKKVVGKPFTRLTYDETIPLLNRLGSDIKHGEDLGNDDEAILTKDSEVPIFIEKWPKAIKSFYMKVAADNPERVLNADLIATEGAGEIIGGSQREENIDILLERIRHEGLPEAEYQWYLDTRRYGAVPHSGFGMGLERMVRWISGVEHVREC
;
A
#
# COMPACT_ATOMS: atom_id res chain seq x y z
N ILE A 1 -10.13 -0.37 7.36
CA ILE A 1 -10.92 0.04 6.18
C ILE A 1 -10.37 -0.65 4.94
N GLN A 2 -9.07 -0.49 4.57
CA GLN A 2 -8.46 -1.06 3.37
C GLN A 2 -8.69 -2.59 3.26
N GLU A 3 -8.36 -3.35 4.29
CA GLU A 3 -8.60 -4.80 4.35
C GLU A 3 -10.08 -5.16 4.13
N GLY A 4 -10.99 -4.43 4.79
CA GLY A 4 -12.42 -4.65 4.63
C GLY A 4 -12.91 -4.37 3.21
N LEU A 5 -12.38 -3.32 2.55
CA LEU A 5 -12.70 -3.00 1.16
C LEU A 5 -12.21 -4.09 0.20
N VAL A 6 -10.96 -4.52 0.34
CA VAL A 6 -10.38 -5.58 -0.51
C VAL A 6 -11.15 -6.89 -0.38
N LYS A 7 -11.45 -7.30 0.87
CA LYS A 7 -12.26 -8.50 1.12
C LYS A 7 -13.67 -8.40 0.56
N PHE A 8 -14.29 -7.21 0.68
CA PHE A 8 -15.63 -6.96 0.12
C PHE A 8 -15.63 -7.10 -1.41
N ILE A 9 -14.68 -6.44 -2.10
CA ILE A 9 -14.57 -6.52 -3.56
C ILE A 9 -14.33 -7.96 -3.98
N MET A 10 -13.37 -8.64 -3.36
CA MET A 10 -13.01 -10.02 -3.72
C MET A 10 -14.18 -10.99 -3.49
N LYS A 11 -14.90 -10.84 -2.36
CA LYS A 11 -16.10 -11.63 -2.11
C LYS A 11 -17.17 -11.39 -3.16
N LYS A 12 -17.42 -10.12 -3.51
CA LYS A 12 -18.37 -9.76 -4.58
C LYS A 12 -17.98 -10.42 -5.91
N CYS A 13 -16.72 -10.38 -6.31
CA CYS A 13 -16.26 -11.03 -7.54
C CYS A 13 -16.44 -12.57 -7.48
N LEU A 14 -16.15 -13.20 -6.35
CA LEU A 14 -16.38 -14.63 -6.18
C LEU A 14 -17.86 -15.03 -6.27
N ASP A 15 -18.76 -14.16 -5.75
CA ASP A 15 -20.20 -14.44 -5.72
C ASP A 15 -20.90 -14.11 -7.07
N GLU A 16 -20.43 -13.07 -7.79
CA GLU A 16 -21.17 -12.49 -8.92
C GLU A 16 -20.47 -12.68 -10.28
N CYS A 17 -19.15 -12.98 -10.31
CA CYS A 17 -18.38 -13.13 -11.55
C CYS A 17 -17.84 -14.56 -11.74
N ALA A 18 -18.60 -15.57 -11.28
CA ALA A 18 -18.15 -16.96 -11.35
C ALA A 18 -17.97 -17.47 -12.79
N VAL A 19 -18.78 -16.98 -13.74
CA VAL A 19 -18.70 -17.34 -15.15
C VAL A 19 -17.43 -16.75 -15.79
N GLU A 20 -17.16 -15.46 -15.54
CA GLU A 20 -15.98 -14.76 -16.05
C GLU A 20 -14.69 -15.36 -15.49
N LEU A 21 -14.66 -15.64 -14.19
CA LEU A 21 -13.51 -16.29 -13.57
C LEU A 21 -13.26 -17.72 -14.14
N ALA A 22 -14.32 -18.45 -14.46
CA ALA A 22 -14.21 -19.77 -15.10
C ALA A 22 -13.70 -19.66 -16.55
N ILE A 23 -14.14 -18.65 -17.32
CA ILE A 23 -13.65 -18.40 -18.69
C ILE A 23 -12.14 -18.06 -18.67
N LEU A 24 -11.69 -17.32 -17.65
CA LEU A 24 -10.29 -16.97 -17.43
C LEU A 24 -9.47 -18.12 -16.80
N GLU A 25 -10.08 -19.28 -16.58
CA GLU A 25 -9.45 -20.44 -15.92
C GLU A 25 -8.82 -20.07 -14.54
N ARG A 26 -9.39 -19.06 -13.86
CA ARG A 26 -8.87 -18.56 -12.59
C ARG A 26 -8.99 -19.57 -11.45
N ASN A 27 -7.86 -19.94 -10.85
CA ASN A 27 -7.89 -20.69 -9.59
C ASN A 27 -8.40 -19.77 -8.46
N ILE A 28 -9.61 -20.01 -7.99
CA ILE A 28 -10.29 -19.18 -6.98
C ILE A 28 -9.91 -19.53 -5.53
N GLU A 29 -9.18 -20.61 -5.27
CA GLU A 29 -8.83 -21.01 -3.90
C GLU A 29 -7.95 -20.01 -3.16
N PRO A 30 -6.94 -19.35 -3.79
CA PRO A 30 -6.23 -18.24 -3.15
C PRO A 30 -7.16 -17.10 -2.76
N LEU A 31 -8.11 -16.71 -3.62
CA LEU A 31 -9.05 -15.61 -3.34
C LEU A 31 -9.96 -15.92 -2.14
N LYS A 32 -10.42 -17.17 -2.01
CA LYS A 32 -11.20 -17.62 -0.84
C LYS A 32 -10.39 -17.50 0.46
N LYS A 33 -9.11 -17.83 0.43
CA LYS A 33 -8.22 -17.69 1.59
C LYS A 33 -8.07 -16.24 2.01
N VAL A 34 -7.91 -15.33 1.05
CA VAL A 34 -7.82 -13.88 1.30
C VAL A 34 -9.09 -13.35 1.96
N VAL A 35 -10.26 -13.77 1.51
CA VAL A 35 -11.55 -13.39 2.14
C VAL A 35 -11.67 -13.94 3.56
N GLY A 36 -11.23 -15.18 3.80
CA GLY A 36 -11.46 -15.91 5.04
C GLY A 36 -10.47 -15.61 6.18
N LYS A 37 -9.29 -15.06 5.89
CA LYS A 37 -8.21 -14.87 6.87
C LYS A 37 -7.89 -13.39 7.11
N PRO A 38 -7.41 -12.98 8.30
CA PRO A 38 -6.87 -11.65 8.52
C PRO A 38 -5.60 -11.44 7.70
N PHE A 39 -5.35 -10.20 7.24
CA PHE A 39 -4.12 -9.84 6.54
C PHE A 39 -2.96 -9.71 7.53
N THR A 40 -1.77 -10.09 7.08
CA THR A 40 -0.54 -9.93 7.86
C THR A 40 -0.17 -8.45 7.95
N ARG A 41 0.38 -8.03 9.08
CA ARG A 41 0.89 -6.68 9.29
C ARG A 41 2.33 -6.75 9.75
N LEU A 42 3.20 -6.03 9.06
CA LEU A 42 4.61 -5.88 9.37
C LEU A 42 4.96 -4.39 9.38
N THR A 43 5.84 -4.00 10.25
CA THR A 43 6.51 -2.71 10.12
C THR A 43 7.60 -2.81 9.06
N TYR A 44 8.02 -1.66 8.52
CA TYR A 44 9.18 -1.61 7.61
C TYR A 44 10.43 -2.23 8.25
N ASP A 45 10.66 -1.95 9.54
CA ASP A 45 11.81 -2.46 10.28
C ASP A 45 11.78 -3.99 10.47
N GLU A 46 10.61 -4.62 10.46
CA GLU A 46 10.46 -6.07 10.47
C GLU A 46 10.59 -6.65 9.05
N THR A 47 10.15 -5.89 8.04
CA THR A 47 10.12 -6.34 6.64
C THR A 47 11.52 -6.47 6.05
N ILE A 48 12.42 -5.49 6.25
CA ILE A 48 13.76 -5.52 5.66
C ILE A 48 14.58 -6.74 6.13
N PRO A 49 14.69 -7.06 7.42
CA PRO A 49 15.40 -8.26 7.84
C PRO A 49 14.74 -9.57 7.36
N LEU A 50 13.41 -9.57 7.19
CA LEU A 50 12.70 -10.72 6.62
C LEU A 50 13.07 -10.91 5.15
N LEU A 51 13.02 -9.86 4.34
CA LEU A 51 13.42 -9.88 2.93
C LEU A 51 14.86 -10.37 2.75
N ASN A 52 15.80 -9.88 3.54
CA ASN A 52 17.19 -10.33 3.46
C ASN A 52 17.32 -11.83 3.79
N ARG A 53 16.55 -12.37 4.75
CA ARG A 53 16.52 -13.82 5.03
C ARG A 53 15.92 -14.63 3.88
N LEU A 54 15.00 -14.03 3.11
CA LEU A 54 14.37 -14.64 1.94
C LEU A 54 15.21 -14.51 0.67
N GLY A 55 16.36 -13.83 0.73
CA GLY A 55 17.33 -13.72 -0.36
C GLY A 55 17.30 -12.40 -1.15
N SER A 56 16.60 -11.37 -0.67
CA SER A 56 16.70 -10.02 -1.22
C SER A 56 17.95 -9.31 -0.71
N ASP A 57 18.55 -8.48 -1.55
CA ASP A 57 19.73 -7.63 -1.23
C ASP A 57 19.33 -6.22 -0.75
N ILE A 58 18.04 -5.95 -0.53
CA ILE A 58 17.52 -4.66 -0.12
C ILE A 58 18.17 -4.16 1.17
N LYS A 59 18.48 -2.87 1.21
CA LYS A 59 19.08 -2.23 2.39
C LYS A 59 18.04 -1.41 3.13
N HIS A 60 18.28 -1.26 4.43
CA HIS A 60 17.45 -0.36 5.22
C HIS A 60 17.52 1.08 4.69
N GLY A 61 16.37 1.71 4.47
CA GLY A 61 16.26 3.05 3.89
C GLY A 61 15.91 3.05 2.39
N GLU A 62 15.90 1.90 1.73
CA GLU A 62 15.47 1.75 0.34
C GLU A 62 13.97 1.44 0.25
N ASP A 63 13.35 1.83 -0.87
CA ASP A 63 11.97 1.45 -1.18
C ASP A 63 11.95 0.02 -1.77
N LEU A 64 10.86 -0.72 -1.56
CA LEU A 64 10.73 -2.05 -2.11
C LEU A 64 10.53 -2.00 -3.63
N GLY A 65 11.32 -2.81 -4.35
CA GLY A 65 11.08 -3.07 -5.77
C GLY A 65 10.06 -4.20 -5.99
N ASN A 66 9.63 -4.37 -7.24
CA ASN A 66 8.70 -5.45 -7.60
C ASN A 66 9.22 -6.85 -7.21
N ASP A 67 10.54 -7.06 -7.30
CA ASP A 67 11.16 -8.34 -6.94
C ASP A 67 11.07 -8.58 -5.42
N ASP A 68 11.28 -7.53 -4.61
CA ASP A 68 11.15 -7.61 -3.16
C ASP A 68 9.72 -7.91 -2.73
N GLU A 69 8.74 -7.26 -3.36
CA GLU A 69 7.31 -7.51 -3.13
C GLU A 69 6.93 -8.95 -3.48
N ALA A 70 7.46 -9.48 -4.60
CA ALA A 70 7.25 -10.85 -5.01
C ALA A 70 7.90 -11.86 -4.05
N ILE A 71 9.14 -11.60 -3.61
CA ILE A 71 9.84 -12.42 -2.60
C ILE A 71 9.06 -12.42 -1.28
N LEU A 72 8.61 -11.25 -0.81
CA LEU A 72 7.88 -11.09 0.45
C LEU A 72 6.58 -11.90 0.49
N THR A 73 5.87 -11.95 -0.64
CA THR A 73 4.55 -12.55 -0.71
C THR A 73 4.52 -13.97 -1.28
N LYS A 74 5.67 -14.51 -1.71
CA LYS A 74 5.79 -15.81 -2.40
C LYS A 74 5.07 -16.96 -1.68
N ASP A 75 5.28 -17.07 -0.38
CA ASP A 75 4.71 -18.15 0.44
C ASP A 75 3.56 -17.66 1.34
N SER A 76 3.08 -16.44 1.11
CA SER A 76 1.97 -15.88 1.87
C SER A 76 0.62 -16.27 1.26
N GLU A 77 -0.30 -16.71 2.11
CA GLU A 77 -1.68 -17.00 1.69
C GLU A 77 -2.60 -15.78 1.70
N VAL A 78 -2.13 -14.67 2.27
CA VAL A 78 -2.88 -13.41 2.42
C VAL A 78 -1.99 -12.22 2.13
N PRO A 79 -2.56 -11.06 1.73
CA PRO A 79 -1.83 -9.82 1.57
C PRO A 79 -1.09 -9.40 2.85
N ILE A 80 -0.03 -8.62 2.66
CA ILE A 80 0.81 -8.11 3.74
C ILE A 80 0.74 -6.58 3.75
N PHE A 81 0.35 -6.00 4.88
CA PHE A 81 0.54 -4.59 5.13
C PHE A 81 1.96 -4.33 5.59
N ILE A 82 2.60 -3.33 5.00
CA ILE A 82 3.87 -2.79 5.47
C ILE A 82 3.59 -1.38 6.01
N GLU A 83 3.86 -1.19 7.29
CA GLU A 83 3.54 0.02 8.03
C GLU A 83 4.81 0.73 8.54
N LYS A 84 4.69 2.01 8.90
CA LYS A 84 5.77 2.80 9.54
C LYS A 84 7.05 2.87 8.70
N TRP A 85 6.91 3.25 7.45
CA TRP A 85 8.05 3.45 6.55
C TRP A 85 8.94 4.63 6.96
N PRO A 86 10.22 4.64 6.53
CA PRO A 86 11.09 5.77 6.75
C PRO A 86 10.54 7.05 6.11
N LYS A 87 10.54 8.14 6.86
CA LYS A 87 10.10 9.46 6.41
C LYS A 87 10.86 9.94 5.16
N ALA A 88 12.14 9.60 5.06
CA ALA A 88 13.02 10.05 4.00
C ALA A 88 12.65 9.54 2.59
N ILE A 89 11.92 8.41 2.51
CA ILE A 89 11.53 7.79 1.23
C ILE A 89 10.02 7.87 0.96
N LYS A 90 9.27 8.56 1.81
CA LYS A 90 7.81 8.71 1.65
C LYS A 90 7.43 10.18 1.53
N SER A 91 6.31 10.42 0.84
CA SER A 91 5.86 11.76 0.43
C SER A 91 5.63 12.72 1.60
N PHE A 92 5.87 13.99 1.35
CA PHE A 92 5.81 15.10 2.31
C PHE A 92 4.51 15.19 3.11
N TYR A 93 3.40 14.77 2.52
CA TYR A 93 2.06 14.88 3.12
C TYR A 93 1.73 13.81 4.16
N MET A 94 2.55 12.78 4.28
CA MET A 94 2.33 11.71 5.24
C MET A 94 2.69 12.17 6.65
N LYS A 95 1.79 11.90 7.61
CA LYS A 95 2.00 12.29 9.01
C LYS A 95 3.17 11.54 9.61
N VAL A 96 4.04 12.31 10.28
CA VAL A 96 5.16 11.74 11.04
C VAL A 96 4.62 11.04 12.29
N ALA A 97 5.16 9.89 12.63
CA ALA A 97 4.77 9.16 13.81
C ALA A 97 5.24 9.87 15.09
N ALA A 98 4.36 10.01 16.08
CA ALA A 98 4.68 10.70 17.32
C ALA A 98 5.70 9.95 18.20
N ASP A 99 5.73 8.63 18.07
CA ASP A 99 6.65 7.73 18.79
C ASP A 99 8.02 7.59 18.11
N ASN A 100 8.13 7.96 16.83
CA ASN A 100 9.38 7.92 16.09
C ASN A 100 9.40 8.95 14.93
N PRO A 101 10.13 10.06 15.06
CA PRO A 101 10.15 11.13 14.07
C PRO A 101 10.77 10.74 12.71
N GLU A 102 11.45 9.61 12.63
CA GLU A 102 12.01 9.07 11.38
C GLU A 102 11.02 8.17 10.62
N ARG A 103 9.81 7.98 11.13
CA ARG A 103 8.77 7.13 10.53
C ARG A 103 7.51 7.94 10.20
N VAL A 104 6.78 7.49 9.17
CA VAL A 104 5.47 8.04 8.82
C VAL A 104 4.36 7.05 9.14
N LEU A 105 3.16 7.56 9.39
CA LEU A 105 1.96 6.75 9.62
C LEU A 105 1.33 6.39 8.27
N ASN A 106 1.93 5.42 7.60
CA ASN A 106 1.43 4.87 6.35
C ASN A 106 1.17 3.37 6.45
N ALA A 107 0.46 2.84 5.48
CA ALA A 107 0.23 1.41 5.30
C ALA A 107 0.11 1.12 3.80
N ASP A 108 1.06 0.39 3.26
CA ASP A 108 1.07 -0.09 1.90
C ASP A 108 0.67 -1.55 1.89
N LEU A 109 -0.23 -1.95 1.00
CA LEU A 109 -0.76 -3.32 0.94
C LEU A 109 -0.18 -4.04 -0.27
N ILE A 110 0.62 -5.06 0.01
CA ILE A 110 1.24 -5.92 -0.98
C ILE A 110 0.37 -7.17 -1.15
N ALA A 111 -0.15 -7.36 -2.34
CA ALA A 111 -0.98 -8.52 -2.69
C ALA A 111 -0.13 -9.75 -3.00
N THR A 112 -0.73 -10.92 -2.86
CA THR A 112 -0.12 -12.21 -3.19
C THR A 112 -0.06 -12.45 -4.70
N GLU A 113 0.51 -13.59 -5.10
CA GLU A 113 0.57 -14.04 -6.50
C GLU A 113 1.26 -13.03 -7.45
N GLY A 114 2.22 -12.25 -6.92
CA GLY A 114 3.00 -11.28 -7.71
C GLY A 114 2.21 -10.05 -8.18
N ALA A 115 1.05 -9.79 -7.61
CA ALA A 115 0.27 -8.60 -7.98
C ALA A 115 0.91 -7.29 -7.50
N GLY A 116 1.80 -7.37 -6.50
CA GLY A 116 2.56 -6.25 -5.98
C GLY A 116 1.74 -5.31 -5.08
N GLU A 117 2.22 -4.08 -4.87
CA GLU A 117 1.49 -3.08 -4.11
C GLU A 117 0.19 -2.70 -4.80
N ILE A 118 -0.95 -3.03 -4.20
CA ILE A 118 -2.29 -2.70 -4.70
C ILE A 118 -2.90 -1.47 -4.04
N ILE A 119 -2.47 -1.14 -2.83
CA ILE A 119 -2.92 0.05 -2.08
C ILE A 119 -1.73 0.70 -1.41
N GLY A 120 -1.59 2.02 -1.60
CA GLY A 120 -0.74 2.90 -0.80
C GLY A 120 -1.60 3.90 -0.03
N GLY A 121 -1.39 4.03 1.26
CA GLY A 121 -2.19 4.91 2.11
C GLY A 121 -1.45 5.46 3.31
N SER A 122 -1.95 6.58 3.85
CA SER A 122 -1.37 7.17 5.05
C SER A 122 -2.36 8.04 5.82
N GLN A 123 -2.08 8.27 7.08
CA GLN A 123 -2.60 9.44 7.77
C GLN A 123 -1.96 10.67 7.16
N ARG A 124 -2.73 11.75 7.01
CA ARG A 124 -2.25 13.00 6.43
C ARG A 124 -1.77 13.94 7.54
N GLU A 125 -0.70 14.67 7.24
CA GLU A 125 -0.23 15.72 8.15
C GLU A 125 -1.24 16.87 8.19
N GLU A 126 -1.73 17.20 9.37
CA GLU A 126 -2.65 18.31 9.60
C GLU A 126 -1.96 19.61 10.00
N ASN A 127 -0.71 19.55 10.47
CA ASN A 127 0.05 20.73 10.84
C ASN A 127 0.68 21.38 9.61
N ILE A 128 0.28 22.63 9.34
CA ILE A 128 0.73 23.38 8.17
C ILE A 128 2.23 23.71 8.22
N ASP A 129 2.79 23.99 9.41
CA ASP A 129 4.21 24.33 9.52
C ASP A 129 5.10 23.12 9.19
N ILE A 130 4.70 21.93 9.65
CA ILE A 130 5.37 20.67 9.32
C ILE A 130 5.29 20.39 7.82
N LEU A 131 4.12 20.60 7.20
CA LEU A 131 3.95 20.45 5.76
C LEU A 131 4.85 21.39 4.96
N LEU A 132 4.90 22.67 5.34
CA LEU A 132 5.76 23.66 4.70
C LEU A 132 7.25 23.32 4.83
N GLU A 133 7.67 22.89 6.02
CA GLU A 133 9.04 22.42 6.25
C GLU A 133 9.39 21.25 5.32
N ARG A 134 8.50 20.26 5.20
CA ARG A 134 8.74 19.10 4.34
C ARG A 134 8.74 19.44 2.85
N ILE A 135 7.81 20.28 2.39
CA ILE A 135 7.77 20.79 1.01
C ILE A 135 9.11 21.46 0.65
N ARG A 136 9.63 22.31 1.54
CA ARG A 136 10.91 23.00 1.34
C ARG A 136 12.09 22.03 1.37
N HIS A 137 12.09 21.09 2.31
CA HIS A 137 13.14 20.07 2.44
C HIS A 137 13.23 19.17 1.18
N GLU A 138 12.09 18.83 0.59
CA GLU A 138 12.00 18.04 -0.64
C GLU A 138 12.23 18.88 -1.92
N GLY A 139 12.49 20.20 -1.79
CA GLY A 139 12.74 21.11 -2.90
C GLY A 139 11.54 21.35 -3.81
N LEU A 140 10.32 21.10 -3.31
CA LEU A 140 9.10 21.24 -4.07
C LEU A 140 8.67 22.73 -4.16
N PRO A 141 8.11 23.18 -5.31
CA PRO A 141 7.68 24.55 -5.50
C PRO A 141 6.43 24.85 -4.65
N GLU A 142 6.59 25.55 -3.53
CA GLU A 142 5.53 25.84 -2.55
C GLU A 142 4.27 26.45 -3.22
N ALA A 143 4.44 27.27 -4.26
CA ALA A 143 3.34 27.90 -4.97
C ALA A 143 2.36 26.89 -5.60
N GLU A 144 2.84 25.75 -6.06
CA GLU A 144 2.02 24.71 -6.66
C GLU A 144 1.18 23.94 -5.64
N TYR A 145 1.57 23.98 -4.38
CA TYR A 145 0.89 23.30 -3.27
C TYR A 145 0.02 24.21 -2.40
N GLN A 146 -0.19 25.49 -2.80
CA GLN A 146 -1.00 26.43 -2.00
C GLN A 146 -2.42 25.88 -1.77
N TRP A 147 -3.06 25.32 -2.79
CA TRP A 147 -4.39 24.71 -2.66
C TRP A 147 -4.43 23.58 -1.60
N TYR A 148 -3.35 22.81 -1.49
CA TYR A 148 -3.23 21.74 -0.48
C TYR A 148 -2.97 22.31 0.92
N LEU A 149 -2.15 23.34 1.03
CA LEU A 149 -1.90 24.06 2.28
C LEU A 149 -3.17 24.76 2.78
N ASP A 150 -3.97 25.32 1.89
CA ASP A 150 -5.23 25.99 2.22
C ASP A 150 -6.22 25.05 2.91
N THR A 151 -6.22 23.78 2.57
CA THR A 151 -7.04 22.78 3.29
C THR A 151 -6.66 22.64 4.77
N ARG A 152 -5.49 23.14 5.19
CA ARG A 152 -5.04 23.20 6.59
C ARG A 152 -5.29 24.57 7.19
N ARG A 153 -5.14 25.64 6.42
CA ARG A 153 -5.40 27.02 6.87
C ARG A 153 -6.86 27.23 7.26
N TYR A 154 -7.78 26.65 6.51
CA TYR A 154 -9.23 26.80 6.74
C TYR A 154 -9.82 25.79 7.70
N GLY A 155 -9.01 24.99 8.33
CA GLY A 155 -9.37 24.02 9.35
C GLY A 155 -9.11 22.59 8.93
N ALA A 156 -8.17 21.94 9.61
CA ALA A 156 -7.84 20.54 9.42
C ALA A 156 -8.31 19.70 10.60
N VAL A 157 -8.68 18.47 10.31
CA VAL A 157 -8.92 17.40 11.30
C VAL A 157 -8.02 16.22 10.99
N PRO A 158 -7.68 15.38 11.97
CA PRO A 158 -7.00 14.12 11.70
C PRO A 158 -7.77 13.31 10.65
N HIS A 159 -7.13 13.02 9.54
CA HIS A 159 -7.72 12.25 8.45
C HIS A 159 -6.69 11.37 7.76
N SER A 160 -7.17 10.34 7.10
CA SER A 160 -6.35 9.41 6.31
C SER A 160 -6.94 9.24 4.92
N GLY A 161 -6.11 8.81 3.99
CA GLY A 161 -6.54 8.47 2.65
C GLY A 161 -5.65 7.38 2.07
N PHE A 162 -6.17 6.69 1.06
CA PHE A 162 -5.41 5.73 0.29
C PHE A 162 -5.83 5.75 -1.18
N GLY A 163 -4.91 5.36 -2.05
CA GLY A 163 -5.17 5.06 -3.45
C GLY A 163 -5.13 3.55 -3.66
N MET A 164 -5.98 3.04 -4.54
CA MET A 164 -5.96 1.64 -4.97
C MET A 164 -5.75 1.58 -6.47
N GLY A 165 -4.76 0.80 -6.91
CA GLY A 165 -4.53 0.51 -8.32
C GLY A 165 -5.63 -0.40 -8.87
N LEU A 166 -6.54 0.16 -9.66
CA LEU A 166 -7.67 -0.59 -10.21
C LEU A 166 -7.18 -1.75 -11.09
N GLU A 167 -6.27 -1.49 -12.00
CA GLU A 167 -5.72 -2.50 -12.91
C GLU A 167 -4.96 -3.60 -12.15
N ARG A 168 -4.21 -3.24 -11.11
CA ARG A 168 -3.53 -4.23 -10.26
C ARG A 168 -4.53 -5.09 -9.49
N MET A 169 -5.62 -4.49 -9.00
CA MET A 169 -6.69 -5.23 -8.33
C MET A 169 -7.41 -6.18 -9.28
N VAL A 170 -7.75 -5.72 -10.51
CA VAL A 170 -8.35 -6.55 -11.55
C VAL A 170 -7.42 -7.70 -11.93
N ARG A 171 -6.14 -7.41 -12.21
CA ARG A 171 -5.11 -8.41 -12.49
C ARG A 171 -5.05 -9.50 -11.41
N TRP A 172 -5.01 -9.09 -10.16
CA TRP A 172 -4.93 -10.02 -9.04
C TRP A 172 -6.16 -10.93 -8.92
N ILE A 173 -7.37 -10.37 -9.08
CA ILE A 173 -8.62 -11.15 -9.01
C ILE A 173 -8.76 -12.07 -10.22
N SER A 174 -8.51 -11.58 -11.42
CA SER A 174 -8.65 -12.35 -12.67
C SER A 174 -7.55 -13.38 -12.89
N GLY A 175 -6.35 -13.14 -12.33
CA GLY A 175 -5.18 -13.99 -12.51
C GLY A 175 -4.50 -13.83 -13.87
N VAL A 176 -4.81 -12.78 -14.64
CA VAL A 176 -4.11 -12.49 -15.91
C VAL A 176 -2.65 -12.12 -15.65
N GLU A 177 -1.77 -12.46 -16.58
CA GLU A 177 -0.33 -12.31 -16.36
C GLU A 177 0.12 -10.86 -16.38
N HIS A 178 -0.49 -10.03 -17.23
CA HIS A 178 -0.04 -8.67 -17.44
C HIS A 178 -1.16 -7.65 -17.19
N VAL A 179 -0.81 -6.54 -16.52
CA VAL A 179 -1.74 -5.44 -16.19
C VAL A 179 -2.37 -4.78 -17.43
N ARG A 180 -1.76 -4.91 -18.61
CA ARG A 180 -2.31 -4.41 -19.89
C ARG A 180 -3.47 -5.24 -20.42
N GLU A 181 -3.75 -6.38 -19.81
CA GLU A 181 -4.86 -7.28 -20.15
C GLU A 181 -6.12 -6.98 -19.33
N CYS A 182 -6.01 -6.00 -18.42
CA CYS A 182 -7.09 -5.58 -17.51
C CYS A 182 -7.96 -4.46 -18.08
#